data_8f5c5eae946fdce88e3a93039b24fe09
#
_entry.id   8f5c5eae946fdce88e3a93039b24fe09
#
_cell.length_a   1.000
_cell.length_b   1.000
_cell.length_c   1.000
_cell.angle_alpha   90.00
_cell.angle_beta   90.00
_cell.angle_gamma   90.00
#
_symmetry.space_group_name_H-M   'P 1'
#
loop_
_entity.id
_entity.type
_entity.pdbx_description
1 polymer ?
#
loop_
_entity_poly.entity_id
_entity_poly.type
_entity_poly.pdbx_seq_one_letter_code
_entity_poly.pdbx_strand_id
1 'polypeptide(L)' 'MLCVRCKKRTAIVFVQRMEAGQPKQEGYCLTCARELGIKPVDI' A
#
# COMPACT_ATOMS: atom_id res chain seq x y z
N MET A 1 5.60 2.42 9.79
CA MET A 1 5.83 1.48 8.68
C MET A 1 6.15 2.26 7.41
N LEU A 2 7.19 1.86 6.73
CA LEU A 2 7.58 2.53 5.50
C LEU A 2 6.88 1.90 4.30
N CYS A 3 6.73 2.71 3.25
CA CYS A 3 6.19 2.23 2.00
C CYS A 3 7.01 1.03 1.52
N VAL A 4 6.31 -0.04 1.12
CA VAL A 4 7.01 -1.25 0.69
C VAL A 4 7.60 -1.10 -0.71
N ARG A 5 7.26 -0.03 -1.40
CA ARG A 5 7.73 0.19 -2.76
C ARG A 5 8.94 1.11 -2.81
N CYS A 6 8.83 2.29 -2.25
CA CYS A 6 9.93 3.24 -2.28
C CYS A 6 10.77 3.23 -1.00
N LYS A 7 10.16 2.85 0.11
CA LYS A 7 10.83 2.78 1.41
C LYS A 7 11.45 4.10 1.84
N LYS A 8 10.94 5.20 1.31
CA LYS A 8 11.44 6.53 1.65
C LYS A 8 10.43 7.31 2.48
N ARG A 9 9.16 6.98 2.36
CA ARG A 9 8.11 7.72 3.03
C ARG A 9 7.28 6.78 3.87
N THR A 10 6.63 7.34 4.88
CA THR A 10 5.75 6.56 5.73
C THR A 10 4.55 6.06 4.92
N ALA A 11 4.24 4.78 5.08
CA ALA A 11 3.09 4.22 4.41
C ALA A 11 1.81 4.78 5.04
N ILE A 12 0.91 5.26 4.21
CA ILE A 12 -0.38 5.79 4.66
C ILE A 12 -1.54 5.08 4.00
N VAL A 13 -1.28 4.37 2.91
CA VAL A 13 -2.31 3.60 2.21
C VAL A 13 -2.00 2.13 2.42
N PHE A 14 -2.95 1.42 3.01
CA PHE A 14 -2.76 0.00 3.32
C PHE A 14 -3.65 -0.84 2.43
N VAL A 15 -3.05 -1.84 1.82
CA VAL A 15 -3.73 -2.73 0.89
C VAL A 15 -3.64 -4.15 1.45
N GLN A 16 -4.75 -4.85 1.43
CA GLN A 16 -4.80 -6.24 1.86
C GLN A 16 -5.00 -7.10 0.63
N ARG A 17 -4.13 -8.09 0.47
CA ARG A 17 -4.18 -8.98 -0.68
C ARG A 17 -4.17 -10.43 -0.21
N MET A 18 -4.79 -11.28 -1.01
CA MET A 18 -4.72 -12.73 -0.79
C MET A 18 -3.71 -13.29 -1.77
N GLU A 19 -2.70 -13.92 -1.24
CA GLU A 19 -1.64 -14.48 -2.07
C GLU A 19 -1.30 -15.86 -1.55
N ALA A 20 -1.35 -16.85 -2.43
CA ALA A 20 -1.04 -18.24 -2.07
C ALA A 20 -1.87 -18.72 -0.87
N GLY A 21 -3.12 -18.28 -0.78
CA GLY A 21 -3.98 -18.69 0.30
C GLY A 21 -3.72 -18.00 1.61
N GLN A 22 -2.83 -17.02 1.64
CA GLN A 22 -2.49 -16.28 2.85
C GLN A 22 -2.79 -14.80 2.67
N PRO A 23 -3.31 -14.16 3.70
CA PRO A 23 -3.53 -12.71 3.63
C PRO A 23 -2.21 -11.99 3.76
N LYS A 24 -1.97 -11.05 2.86
CA LYS A 24 -0.79 -10.18 2.91
C LYS A 24 -1.23 -8.74 3.00
N GLN A 25 -0.59 -8.00 3.86
CA GLN A 25 -0.87 -6.60 4.04
C GLN A 25 0.33 -5.79 3.60
N GLU A 26 0.08 -4.82 2.74
CA GLU A 26 1.13 -3.97 2.22
C GLU A 26 0.77 -2.51 2.47
N GLY A 27 1.79 -1.72 2.73
CA GLY A 27 1.59 -0.30 2.94
C GLY A 27 2.31 0.50 1.88
N TYR A 28 1.65 1.51 1.35
CA TYR A 28 2.21 2.37 0.33
C TYR A 28 2.10 3.83 0.75
N CYS A 29 3.07 4.63 0.33
CA CYS A 29 2.95 6.07 0.51
C CYS A 29 1.96 6.60 -0.54
N LEU A 30 1.54 7.85 -0.35
CA LEU A 30 0.55 8.42 -1.25
C LEU A 30 1.04 8.43 -2.69
N THR A 31 2.30 8.78 -2.90
CA THR A 31 2.85 8.87 -4.24
C THR A 31 2.84 7.51 -4.93
N CYS A 32 3.32 6.47 -4.25
CA CYS A 32 3.35 5.14 -4.84
C CYS A 32 1.94 4.60 -5.07
N ALA A 33 1.04 4.86 -4.14
CA ALA A 33 -0.34 4.41 -4.30
C ALA A 33 -0.98 5.03 -5.53
N ARG A 34 -0.70 6.30 -5.79
CA ARG A 34 -1.25 6.96 -6.96
C ARG A 34 -0.67 6.39 -8.24
N GLU A 35 0.62 6.10 -8.25
CA GLU A 35 1.25 5.51 -9.43
C GLU A 35 0.72 4.12 -9.71
N LEU A 36 0.41 3.37 -8.68
CA LEU A 36 -0.13 2.03 -8.85
C LEU A 36 -1.63 2.03 -9.13
N GLY A 37 -2.25 3.18 -9.01
CA GLY A 37 -3.70 3.27 -9.21
C GLY A 37 -4.50 2.83 -8.02
N ILE A 38 -3.86 2.71 -6.87
CA ILE A 38 -4.55 2.35 -5.64
C ILE A 38 -5.14 3.62 -5.05
N LYS A 39 -6.44 3.59 -4.84
CA LYS A 39 -7.10 4.74 -4.24
C LYS A 39 -7.25 4.50 -2.75
N PRO A 40 -6.85 5.47 -1.91
CA PRO A 40 -7.12 5.36 -0.49
C PRO A 40 -8.62 5.33 -0.27
N VAL A 41 -9.02 4.65 0.79
CA VAL A 41 -10.43 4.60 1.11
C VAL A 41 -10.86 6.03 1.42
N ASP A 42 -11.68 6.55 0.56
CA ASP A 42 -12.17 7.91 0.71
C ASP A 42 -13.64 7.87 1.00
N ILE A 43 -13.99 8.52 2.04
CA ILE A 43 -15.37 8.50 2.51
C ILE A 43 -16.12 9.71 2.00
#